data_d7d00c56d8b98f895db3f67aaa80551f
#
_entry.id   d7d00c56d8b98f895db3f67aaa80551f
#
_cell.length_a   1.000
_cell.length_b   1.000
_cell.length_c   1.000
_cell.angle_alpha   90.00
_cell.angle_beta   90.00
_cell.angle_gamma   90.00
#
_symmetry.space_group_name_H-M   'P 1'
#
loop_
_entity.id
_entity.type
_entity.pdbx_description
1 polymer ?
#
loop_
_entity_poly.entity_id
_entity_poly.type
_entity_poly.pdbx_seq_one_letter_code
_entity_poly.pdbx_strand_id
1 'polypeptide(L)'
;PDATLEVGGLIDSKALSPARRESMVPEIRQWCAVAVGHVEPADIDRLGMTLSLRLAAQRALAELARRGYRADAALLDGKHDWFTPPQEDLFSALAPDPAQAHYNALLAQAWEGAGGADEPAQMPVTMVIKGDYKCASIAAASVVAKVERDELMVQLDTRYPGYGWAKNKGYGSAAHREAISVQGPSPQHRLSWSLPATAEQIEAAAAQRG
;
A
#
# COMPACT_ATOMS: atom_id res chain seq x y z
N PRO A 1 16.36 9.69 -10.58
CA PRO A 1 16.15 9.13 -11.93
C PRO A 1 17.09 9.84 -12.89
N ASP A 2 17.69 9.10 -13.80
CA ASP A 2 18.44 9.71 -14.89
C ASP A 2 17.44 10.40 -15.81
N ALA A 3 17.53 11.72 -15.94
CA ALA A 3 16.61 12.53 -16.75
C ALA A 3 16.68 12.21 -18.26
N THR A 4 17.67 11.42 -18.68
CA THR A 4 17.88 11.02 -20.08
C THR A 4 17.12 9.74 -20.46
N LEU A 5 16.63 8.97 -19.46
CA LEU A 5 15.86 7.75 -19.71
C LEU A 5 14.36 8.09 -19.68
N GLU A 6 13.69 7.82 -20.76
CA GLU A 6 12.24 7.93 -20.86
C GLU A 6 11.60 6.53 -20.95
N VAL A 7 10.66 6.25 -20.05
CA VAL A 7 9.80 5.07 -20.18
C VAL A 7 8.63 5.44 -21.08
N GLY A 8 8.68 4.98 -22.32
CA GLY A 8 7.72 5.36 -23.36
C GLY A 8 6.26 5.00 -23.03
N GLY A 9 5.37 5.98 -23.08
CA GLY A 9 3.94 5.78 -22.82
C GLY A 9 3.57 5.57 -21.36
N LEU A 10 4.42 5.99 -20.42
CA LEU A 10 4.16 5.95 -18.99
C LEU A 10 3.07 6.97 -18.62
N ILE A 11 1.92 6.48 -18.19
CA ILE A 11 0.73 7.25 -17.78
C ILE A 11 0.05 6.53 -16.62
N ASP A 12 -1.08 7.06 -16.16
CA ASP A 12 -1.95 6.42 -15.14
C ASP A 12 -2.12 4.92 -15.42
N SER A 13 -1.83 4.12 -14.41
CA SER A 13 -1.90 2.66 -14.48
C SER A 13 -3.28 2.12 -14.89
N LYS A 14 -4.36 2.86 -14.61
CA LYS A 14 -5.73 2.50 -14.99
C LYS A 14 -6.00 2.67 -16.49
N ALA A 15 -5.25 3.54 -17.17
CA ALA A 15 -5.34 3.76 -18.59
C ALA A 15 -4.56 2.72 -19.41
N LEU A 16 -3.74 1.89 -18.75
CA LEU A 16 -2.91 0.86 -19.37
C LEU A 16 -3.56 -0.52 -19.25
N SER A 17 -3.40 -1.37 -20.26
CA SER A 17 -3.77 -2.78 -20.16
C SER A 17 -2.86 -3.52 -19.15
N PRO A 18 -3.32 -4.63 -18.54
CA PRO A 18 -2.46 -5.44 -17.65
C PRO A 18 -1.12 -5.81 -18.28
N ALA A 19 -1.13 -6.36 -19.50
CA ALA A 19 0.08 -6.74 -20.23
C ALA A 19 1.04 -5.56 -20.45
N ARG A 20 0.50 -4.35 -20.74
CA ARG A 20 1.34 -3.16 -20.91
C ARG A 20 1.96 -2.73 -19.58
N ARG A 21 1.21 -2.74 -18.46
CA ARG A 21 1.77 -2.47 -17.14
C ARG A 21 2.91 -3.42 -16.79
N GLU A 22 2.68 -4.72 -16.96
CA GLU A 22 3.68 -5.77 -16.69
C GLU A 22 4.96 -5.56 -17.53
N SER A 23 4.81 -5.25 -18.84
CA SER A 23 5.96 -5.01 -19.72
C SER A 23 6.77 -3.76 -19.34
N MET A 24 6.15 -2.77 -18.68
CA MET A 24 6.82 -1.51 -18.30
C MET A 24 7.63 -1.65 -16.99
N VAL A 25 7.33 -2.61 -16.12
CA VAL A 25 8.02 -2.74 -14.82
C VAL A 25 9.53 -2.91 -14.97
N PRO A 26 10.06 -3.75 -15.87
CA PRO A 26 11.51 -3.84 -16.09
C PRO A 26 12.13 -2.52 -16.56
N GLU A 27 11.47 -1.79 -17.46
CA GLU A 27 11.93 -0.48 -17.95
C GLU A 27 11.98 0.55 -16.80
N ILE A 28 10.94 0.60 -15.95
CA ILE A 28 10.86 1.46 -14.78
C ILE A 28 12.00 1.15 -13.80
N ARG A 29 12.27 -0.14 -13.54
CA ARG A 29 13.33 -0.59 -12.63
C ARG A 29 14.74 -0.28 -13.15
N GLN A 30 14.92 -0.11 -14.46
CA GLN A 30 16.16 0.38 -15.05
C GLN A 30 16.27 1.91 -14.94
N TRP A 31 15.15 2.61 -15.00
CA TRP A 31 15.09 4.07 -14.94
C TRP A 31 15.28 4.62 -13.52
N CYS A 32 14.72 3.97 -12.50
CA CYS A 32 14.77 4.46 -11.12
C CYS A 32 14.81 3.33 -10.09
N ALA A 33 15.27 3.65 -8.88
CA ALA A 33 15.16 2.75 -7.74
C ALA A 33 13.68 2.63 -7.33
N VAL A 34 13.22 1.40 -7.16
CA VAL A 34 11.82 1.08 -6.87
C VAL A 34 11.74 0.17 -5.64
N ALA A 35 10.84 0.49 -4.72
CA ALA A 35 10.41 -0.39 -3.65
C ALA A 35 8.89 -0.28 -3.46
N VAL A 36 8.28 -1.35 -2.98
CA VAL A 36 6.84 -1.40 -2.67
C VAL A 36 6.66 -1.83 -1.23
N GLY A 37 5.88 -1.07 -0.49
CA GLY A 37 5.50 -1.42 0.87
C GLY A 37 4.07 -1.94 0.93
N HIS A 38 3.88 -3.03 1.68
CA HIS A 38 2.57 -3.63 1.91
C HIS A 38 2.19 -3.53 3.38
N VAL A 39 0.88 -3.50 3.65
CA VAL A 39 0.31 -3.59 4.99
C VAL A 39 -0.74 -4.69 4.99
N GLU A 40 -0.61 -5.58 5.95
CA GLU A 40 -1.53 -6.72 6.09
C GLU A 40 -2.95 -6.25 6.44
N PRO A 41 -3.99 -6.97 6.00
CA PRO A 41 -5.37 -6.61 6.31
C PRO A 41 -5.66 -6.47 7.80
N ALA A 42 -5.03 -7.28 8.64
CA ALA A 42 -5.17 -7.20 10.09
C ALA A 42 -4.63 -5.87 10.66
N ASP A 43 -3.51 -5.39 10.12
CA ASP A 43 -2.95 -4.08 10.50
C ASP A 43 -3.81 -2.94 9.96
N ILE A 44 -4.35 -3.07 8.72
CA ILE A 44 -5.27 -2.07 8.16
C ILE A 44 -6.52 -1.92 9.04
N ASP A 45 -7.05 -3.02 9.57
CA ASP A 45 -8.22 -3.00 10.45
C ASP A 45 -7.93 -2.31 11.79
N ARG A 46 -6.69 -2.37 12.29
CA ARG A 46 -6.25 -1.72 13.53
C ARG A 46 -5.86 -0.25 13.33
N LEU A 47 -5.16 0.04 12.23
CA LEU A 47 -4.58 1.35 11.94
C LEU A 47 -5.55 2.32 11.24
N GLY A 48 -6.52 1.78 10.50
CA GLY A 48 -7.28 2.56 9.53
C GLY A 48 -6.44 2.93 8.30
N MET A 49 -7.07 3.60 7.33
CA MET A 49 -6.44 3.82 6.01
C MET A 49 -5.25 4.77 6.04
N THR A 50 -5.33 5.87 6.79
CA THR A 50 -4.28 6.89 6.78
C THR A 50 -2.95 6.38 7.33
N LEU A 51 -2.97 5.75 8.52
CA LEU A 51 -1.77 5.16 9.11
C LEU A 51 -1.25 4.00 8.27
N SER A 52 -2.14 3.20 7.66
CA SER A 52 -1.73 2.11 6.77
C SER A 52 -1.03 2.60 5.51
N LEU A 53 -1.52 3.66 4.88
CA LEU A 53 -0.84 4.25 3.71
C LEU A 53 0.53 4.80 4.10
N ARG A 54 0.63 5.48 5.25
CA ARG A 54 1.90 5.99 5.78
C ARG A 54 2.86 4.85 6.08
N LEU A 55 2.42 3.78 6.73
CA LEU A 55 3.24 2.61 7.02
C LEU A 55 3.74 1.92 5.74
N ALA A 56 2.89 1.78 4.73
CA ALA A 56 3.29 1.23 3.43
C ALA A 56 4.40 2.08 2.78
N ALA A 57 4.25 3.41 2.78
CA ALA A 57 5.28 4.31 2.27
C ALA A 57 6.58 4.22 3.08
N GLN A 58 6.50 4.14 4.40
CA GLN A 58 7.67 3.98 5.28
C GLN A 58 8.39 2.65 5.04
N ARG A 59 7.67 1.55 4.83
CA ARG A 59 8.24 0.24 4.44
C ARG A 59 8.99 0.32 3.10
N ALA A 60 8.42 1.02 2.12
CA ALA A 60 9.09 1.24 0.84
C ALA A 60 10.35 2.09 0.99
N LEU A 61 10.30 3.16 1.78
CA LEU A 61 11.46 4.01 2.05
C LEU A 61 12.56 3.27 2.80
N ALA A 62 12.22 2.49 3.80
CA ALA A 62 13.17 1.66 4.54
C ALA A 62 13.86 0.63 3.62
N GLU A 63 13.12 0.02 2.70
CA GLU A 63 13.71 -0.88 1.70
C GLU A 63 14.66 -0.14 0.75
N LEU A 64 14.32 1.05 0.28
CA LEU A 64 15.21 1.89 -0.50
C LEU A 64 16.46 2.26 0.29
N ALA A 65 16.33 2.61 1.56
CA ALA A 65 17.44 2.94 2.45
C ALA A 65 18.41 1.76 2.65
N ARG A 66 17.92 0.54 2.83
CA ARG A 66 18.76 -0.69 2.89
C ARG A 66 19.57 -0.89 1.61
N ARG A 67 19.04 -0.43 0.48
CA ARG A 67 19.72 -0.49 -0.84
C ARG A 67 20.59 0.74 -1.11
N GLY A 68 20.78 1.64 -0.13
CA GLY A 68 21.63 2.83 -0.24
C GLY A 68 20.95 4.05 -0.89
N TYR A 69 19.65 4.00 -1.14
CA TYR A 69 18.91 5.13 -1.71
C TYR A 69 18.23 5.93 -0.61
N ARG A 70 18.36 7.26 -0.65
CA ARG A 70 17.66 8.18 0.27
C ARG A 70 16.76 9.12 -0.52
N ALA A 71 15.61 9.41 0.06
CA ALA A 71 14.67 10.38 -0.49
C ALA A 71 14.74 11.66 0.33
N ASP A 72 14.84 12.81 -0.36
CA ASP A 72 14.86 14.13 0.26
C ASP A 72 13.53 14.85 0.16
N ALA A 73 12.59 14.35 -0.65
CA ALA A 73 11.25 14.88 -0.82
C ALA A 73 10.29 13.79 -1.32
N ALA A 74 9.00 13.96 -1.05
CA ALA A 74 7.94 13.08 -1.52
C ALA A 74 6.96 13.81 -2.44
N LEU A 75 6.61 13.15 -3.56
CA LEU A 75 5.52 13.56 -4.42
C LEU A 75 4.36 12.58 -4.22
N LEU A 76 3.20 13.08 -3.79
CA LEU A 76 2.00 12.28 -3.58
C LEU A 76 0.96 12.56 -4.66
N ASP A 77 0.34 11.50 -5.18
CA ASP A 77 -0.85 11.65 -6.01
C ASP A 77 -2.05 12.08 -5.15
N GLY A 78 -2.81 13.04 -5.68
CA GLY A 78 -4.03 13.54 -5.05
C GLY A 78 -3.89 14.88 -4.35
N LYS A 79 -4.83 15.17 -3.45
CA LYS A 79 -4.96 16.46 -2.76
C LYS A 79 -4.79 16.40 -1.24
N HIS A 80 -4.59 15.19 -0.70
CA HIS A 80 -4.47 14.97 0.74
C HIS A 80 -3.06 14.50 1.07
N ASP A 81 -2.43 15.18 2.01
CA ASP A 81 -1.20 14.72 2.63
C ASP A 81 -1.54 13.67 3.70
N TRP A 82 -1.39 12.42 3.33
CA TRP A 82 -1.54 11.28 4.24
C TRP A 82 -0.18 10.81 4.77
N PHE A 83 0.93 11.39 4.27
CA PHE A 83 2.28 10.97 4.60
C PHE A 83 2.84 11.71 5.82
N THR A 84 2.70 13.04 5.87
CA THR A 84 3.19 13.85 7.00
C THR A 84 2.47 13.47 8.29
N PRO A 85 3.19 13.13 9.37
CA PRO A 85 2.56 12.91 10.67
C PRO A 85 1.80 14.16 11.14
N PRO A 86 0.65 14.02 11.80
CA PRO A 86 0.01 15.16 12.44
C PRO A 86 0.93 15.71 13.52
N GLN A 87 0.85 17.01 13.75
CA GLN A 87 1.56 17.63 14.89
C GLN A 87 1.01 17.03 16.19
N GLU A 88 1.91 16.59 17.05
CA GLU A 88 1.54 16.16 18.39
C GLU A 88 1.03 17.35 19.18
N ASP A 89 -0.15 17.22 19.74
CA ASP A 89 -0.69 18.18 20.70
C ASP A 89 -0.55 17.64 22.14
N LEU A 90 -0.76 18.52 23.11
CA LEU A 90 -0.63 18.17 24.53
C LEU A 90 -1.63 17.09 24.96
N PHE A 91 -2.76 16.96 24.26
CA PHE A 91 -3.81 15.99 24.58
C PHE A 91 -3.47 14.59 24.06
N SER A 92 -2.78 14.47 22.93
CA SER A 92 -2.33 13.18 22.39
C SER A 92 -1.32 12.50 23.31
N ALA A 93 -0.52 13.27 24.05
CA ALA A 93 0.40 12.75 25.06
C ALA A 93 -0.30 12.20 26.32
N LEU A 94 -1.50 12.70 26.65
CA LEU A 94 -2.26 12.29 27.85
C LEU A 94 -3.12 11.05 27.62
N ALA A 95 -3.52 10.77 26.37
CA ALA A 95 -4.34 9.62 26.00
C ALA A 95 -3.77 8.98 24.72
N PRO A 96 -2.76 8.09 24.85
CA PRO A 96 -2.14 7.46 23.69
C PRO A 96 -3.17 6.64 22.92
N ASP A 97 -3.30 6.93 21.61
CA ASP A 97 -4.12 6.17 20.71
C ASP A 97 -3.52 4.77 20.49
N PRO A 98 -4.27 3.68 20.76
CA PRO A 98 -3.78 2.33 20.51
C PRO A 98 -3.37 2.07 19.06
N ALA A 99 -4.01 2.71 18.09
CA ALA A 99 -3.64 2.61 16.68
C ALA A 99 -2.28 3.27 16.42
N GLN A 100 -2.02 4.43 17.04
CA GLN A 100 -0.73 5.11 16.95
C GLN A 100 0.39 4.30 17.62
N ALA A 101 0.14 3.69 18.78
CA ALA A 101 1.10 2.82 19.44
C ALA A 101 1.46 1.59 18.58
N HIS A 102 0.45 0.96 17.97
CA HIS A 102 0.65 -0.16 17.05
C HIS A 102 1.43 0.27 15.79
N TYR A 103 1.08 1.42 15.21
CA TYR A 103 1.81 2.01 14.09
C TYR A 103 3.29 2.22 14.43
N ASN A 104 3.61 2.81 15.58
CA ASN A 104 4.99 3.09 15.99
C ASN A 104 5.81 1.79 16.13
N ALA A 105 5.21 0.72 16.65
CA ALA A 105 5.87 -0.59 16.75
C ALA A 105 6.19 -1.17 15.36
N LEU A 106 5.25 -1.12 14.42
CA LEU A 106 5.44 -1.59 13.05
C LEU A 106 6.43 -0.70 12.27
N LEU A 107 6.44 0.59 12.54
CA LEU A 107 7.39 1.54 11.96
C LEU A 107 8.82 1.24 12.41
N ALA A 108 9.04 1.04 13.71
CA ALA A 108 10.35 0.65 14.25
C ALA A 108 10.85 -0.64 13.62
N GLN A 109 9.99 -1.66 13.50
CA GLN A 109 10.32 -2.91 12.81
C GLN A 109 10.67 -2.68 11.33
N ALA A 110 9.94 -1.81 10.63
CA ALA A 110 10.19 -1.53 9.22
C ALA A 110 11.58 -0.92 8.98
N TRP A 111 12.06 -0.10 9.90
CA TRP A 111 13.37 0.58 9.80
C TRP A 111 14.53 -0.21 10.41
N GLU A 112 14.25 -1.34 11.05
CA GLU A 112 15.30 -2.20 11.58
C GLU A 112 16.27 -2.62 10.47
N GLY A 113 17.57 -2.42 10.70
CA GLY A 113 18.61 -2.74 9.72
C GLY A 113 18.69 -1.82 8.49
N ALA A 114 17.97 -0.71 8.45
CA ALA A 114 18.05 0.26 7.35
C ALA A 114 19.30 1.19 7.40
N GLY A 115 20.34 0.78 8.12
CA GLY A 115 21.68 1.38 8.01
C GLY A 115 21.86 2.75 8.64
N GLY A 116 21.40 2.98 9.88
CA GLY A 116 21.57 4.24 10.61
C GLY A 116 20.86 5.43 9.94
N ALA A 117 19.95 5.14 9.04
CA ALA A 117 18.97 6.09 8.63
C ALA A 117 18.01 6.22 9.83
N ASP A 118 18.21 7.27 10.62
CA ASP A 118 17.16 7.73 11.48
C ASP A 118 15.88 7.78 10.65
N GLU A 119 14.76 7.42 11.29
CA GLU A 119 13.43 7.58 10.73
C GLU A 119 13.41 8.81 9.82
N PRO A 120 12.91 8.75 8.57
CA PRO A 120 13.05 9.89 7.68
C PRO A 120 12.47 11.10 8.37
N ALA A 121 13.39 11.97 8.81
CA ALA A 121 13.05 13.28 9.29
C ALA A 121 12.05 13.89 8.33
N GLN A 122 11.10 14.61 8.83
CA GLN A 122 10.04 15.27 8.07
C GLN A 122 10.54 15.74 6.71
N MET A 123 10.33 14.92 5.68
CA MET A 123 10.69 15.32 4.33
C MET A 123 9.59 16.21 3.74
N PRO A 124 9.94 17.20 2.92
CA PRO A 124 8.98 18.00 2.20
C PRO A 124 8.05 17.14 1.36
N VAL A 125 6.74 17.35 1.50
CA VAL A 125 5.71 16.65 0.73
C VAL A 125 5.04 17.62 -0.24
N THR A 126 4.94 17.22 -1.50
CA THR A 126 4.21 17.95 -2.53
C THR A 126 3.07 17.08 -3.06
N MET A 127 1.86 17.57 -2.95
CA MET A 127 0.66 16.91 -3.49
C MET A 127 0.42 17.34 -4.92
N VAL A 128 0.23 16.39 -5.82
CA VAL A 128 -0.02 16.64 -7.24
C VAL A 128 -1.35 16.04 -7.64
N ILE A 129 -2.34 16.89 -7.91
CA ILE A 129 -3.67 16.44 -8.37
C ILE A 129 -3.54 15.85 -9.76
N LYS A 130 -3.98 14.61 -9.95
CA LYS A 130 -3.78 13.77 -11.14
C LYS A 130 -2.28 13.66 -11.46
N GLY A 131 -1.50 13.34 -10.43
CA GLY A 131 -0.06 13.24 -10.51
C GLY A 131 0.40 12.15 -11.45
N ASP A 132 -0.33 11.06 -11.54
CA ASP A 132 -0.14 9.94 -12.45
C ASP A 132 -0.21 10.32 -13.95
N TYR A 133 -0.84 11.45 -14.29
CA TYR A 133 -0.81 12.05 -15.64
C TYR A 133 0.24 13.15 -15.83
N LYS A 134 0.79 13.69 -14.75
CA LYS A 134 1.64 14.89 -14.79
C LYS A 134 3.09 14.64 -14.43
N CYS A 135 3.35 13.60 -13.64
CA CYS A 135 4.66 13.28 -13.08
C CYS A 135 5.04 11.84 -13.39
N ALA A 136 6.11 11.63 -14.14
CA ALA A 136 6.58 10.31 -14.52
C ALA A 136 6.90 9.43 -13.31
N SER A 137 7.45 9.99 -12.22
CA SER A 137 7.72 9.24 -10.98
C SER A 137 6.45 8.74 -10.29
N ILE A 138 5.38 9.55 -10.26
CA ILE A 138 4.08 9.14 -9.71
C ILE A 138 3.43 8.06 -10.60
N ALA A 139 3.48 8.24 -11.92
CA ALA A 139 2.98 7.25 -12.87
C ALA A 139 3.73 5.91 -12.74
N ALA A 140 5.06 5.95 -12.64
CA ALA A 140 5.89 4.77 -12.43
C ALA A 140 5.52 4.04 -11.13
N ALA A 141 5.40 4.77 -10.02
CA ALA A 141 4.99 4.20 -8.73
C ALA A 141 3.60 3.55 -8.82
N SER A 142 2.65 4.20 -9.49
CA SER A 142 1.29 3.68 -9.72
C SER A 142 1.30 2.37 -10.53
N VAL A 143 2.11 2.30 -11.60
CA VAL A 143 2.23 1.09 -12.44
C VAL A 143 2.83 -0.06 -11.63
N VAL A 144 3.96 0.16 -10.94
CA VAL A 144 4.62 -0.90 -10.17
C VAL A 144 3.75 -1.40 -9.02
N ALA A 145 3.18 -0.49 -8.23
CA ALA A 145 2.29 -0.86 -7.13
C ALA A 145 1.07 -1.65 -7.62
N LYS A 146 0.52 -1.29 -8.79
CA LYS A 146 -0.62 -2.00 -9.39
C LYS A 146 -0.24 -3.39 -9.85
N VAL A 147 0.91 -3.58 -10.48
CA VAL A 147 1.37 -4.91 -10.93
C VAL A 147 1.61 -5.80 -9.73
N GLU A 148 2.39 -5.37 -8.75
CA GLU A 148 2.65 -6.17 -7.53
C GLU A 148 1.37 -6.51 -6.77
N ARG A 149 0.44 -5.56 -6.65
CA ARG A 149 -0.86 -5.80 -6.01
C ARG A 149 -1.69 -6.85 -6.76
N ASP A 150 -1.70 -6.79 -8.10
CA ASP A 150 -2.45 -7.72 -8.93
C ASP A 150 -1.84 -9.13 -8.86
N GLU A 151 -0.51 -9.26 -8.84
CA GLU A 151 0.21 -10.52 -8.64
C GLU A 151 -0.08 -11.13 -7.26
N LEU A 152 -0.02 -10.33 -6.20
CA LEU A 152 -0.38 -10.77 -4.85
C LEU A 152 -1.81 -11.34 -4.82
N MET A 153 -2.77 -10.69 -5.48
CA MET A 153 -4.15 -11.18 -5.53
C MET A 153 -4.30 -12.49 -6.28
N VAL A 154 -3.49 -12.73 -7.31
CA VAL A 154 -3.45 -14.02 -8.02
C VAL A 154 -2.90 -15.13 -7.09
N GLN A 155 -1.84 -14.85 -6.33
CA GLN A 155 -1.29 -15.80 -5.37
C GLN A 155 -2.28 -16.12 -4.25
N LEU A 156 -2.97 -15.10 -3.73
CA LEU A 156 -4.00 -15.26 -2.70
C LEU A 156 -5.20 -16.05 -3.20
N ASP A 157 -5.57 -15.96 -4.48
CA ASP A 157 -6.65 -16.76 -5.08
C ASP A 157 -6.36 -18.26 -5.02
N THR A 158 -5.10 -18.65 -5.17
CA THR A 158 -4.67 -20.05 -5.02
C THR A 158 -4.78 -20.53 -3.57
N ARG A 159 -4.43 -19.67 -2.61
CA ARG A 159 -4.44 -19.99 -1.17
C ARG A 159 -5.86 -19.94 -0.57
N TYR A 160 -6.69 -19.06 -1.08
CA TYR A 160 -8.07 -18.82 -0.64
C TYR A 160 -9.02 -18.87 -1.85
N PRO A 161 -9.33 -20.05 -2.38
CA PRO A 161 -10.14 -20.18 -3.58
C PRO A 161 -11.59 -19.75 -3.34
N GLY A 162 -12.30 -19.42 -4.41
CA GLY A 162 -13.72 -19.12 -4.39
C GLY A 162 -14.06 -17.63 -4.38
N TYR A 163 -13.12 -16.72 -4.03
CA TYR A 163 -13.34 -15.27 -4.06
C TYR A 163 -13.11 -14.66 -5.45
N GLY A 164 -12.51 -15.41 -6.38
CA GLY A 164 -12.21 -14.97 -7.74
C GLY A 164 -11.18 -13.84 -7.81
N TRP A 165 -10.24 -13.80 -6.89
CA TRP A 165 -9.23 -12.74 -6.78
C TRP A 165 -8.27 -12.69 -7.95
N ALA A 166 -7.99 -13.82 -8.60
CA ALA A 166 -7.22 -13.83 -9.84
C ALA A 166 -7.85 -12.95 -10.93
N LYS A 167 -9.18 -12.81 -10.93
CA LYS A 167 -9.92 -12.00 -11.91
C LYS A 167 -10.25 -10.61 -11.36
N ASN A 168 -10.90 -10.53 -10.18
CA ASN A 168 -11.42 -9.28 -9.64
C ASN A 168 -10.39 -8.46 -8.85
N LYS A 169 -9.19 -9.01 -8.57
CA LYS A 169 -8.09 -8.35 -7.84
C LYS A 169 -8.53 -7.74 -6.50
N GLY A 170 -9.53 -8.33 -5.84
CA GLY A 170 -10.07 -7.86 -4.57
C GLY A 170 -11.04 -6.68 -4.69
N TYR A 171 -11.41 -6.27 -5.90
CA TYR A 171 -12.48 -5.29 -6.06
C TYR A 171 -13.85 -5.90 -5.73
N GLY A 172 -14.73 -5.08 -5.13
CA GLY A 172 -16.06 -5.49 -4.66
C GLY A 172 -17.08 -5.72 -5.79
N SER A 173 -16.74 -6.57 -6.77
CA SER A 173 -17.68 -6.99 -7.82
C SER A 173 -18.85 -7.78 -7.22
N ALA A 174 -19.97 -7.89 -7.93
CA ALA A 174 -21.13 -8.66 -7.47
C ALA A 174 -20.75 -10.10 -7.11
N ALA A 175 -19.98 -10.77 -7.96
CA ALA A 175 -19.53 -12.15 -7.72
C ALA A 175 -18.61 -12.26 -6.48
N HIS A 176 -17.72 -11.30 -6.25
CA HIS A 176 -16.87 -11.27 -5.05
C HIS A 176 -17.71 -11.06 -3.78
N ARG A 177 -18.66 -10.14 -3.81
CA ARG A 177 -19.57 -9.90 -2.67
C ARG A 177 -20.46 -11.11 -2.36
N GLU A 178 -20.95 -11.79 -3.40
CA GLU A 178 -21.70 -13.03 -3.25
C GLU A 178 -20.86 -14.16 -2.65
N ALA A 179 -19.62 -14.31 -3.12
CA ALA A 179 -18.67 -15.29 -2.56
C ALA A 179 -18.46 -15.05 -1.05
N ILE A 180 -18.27 -13.78 -0.62
CA ILE A 180 -18.14 -13.44 0.80
C ILE A 180 -19.43 -13.78 1.56
N SER A 181 -20.60 -13.51 0.99
CA SER A 181 -21.90 -13.80 1.61
C SER A 181 -22.12 -15.30 1.84
N VAL A 182 -21.68 -16.14 0.89
CA VAL A 182 -21.88 -17.59 0.92
C VAL A 182 -20.87 -18.30 1.83
N GLN A 183 -19.57 -18.02 1.65
CA GLN A 183 -18.52 -18.77 2.35
C GLN A 183 -17.87 -18.00 3.52
N GLY A 184 -18.32 -16.78 3.78
CA GLY A 184 -17.69 -15.87 4.74
C GLY A 184 -16.43 -15.19 4.16
N PRO A 185 -15.88 -14.19 4.87
CA PRO A 185 -14.59 -13.59 4.50
C PRO A 185 -13.43 -14.49 4.89
N SER A 186 -12.32 -14.41 4.17
CA SER A 186 -11.05 -14.99 4.59
C SER A 186 -10.28 -14.03 5.52
N PRO A 187 -9.20 -14.49 6.18
CA PRO A 187 -8.31 -13.63 6.96
C PRO A 187 -7.72 -12.46 6.18
N GLN A 188 -7.66 -12.57 4.85
CA GLN A 188 -7.10 -11.58 3.94
C GLN A 188 -8.11 -10.50 3.49
N HIS A 189 -9.34 -10.53 3.99
CA HIS A 189 -10.28 -9.41 3.85
C HIS A 189 -10.05 -8.38 4.96
N ARG A 190 -10.42 -7.14 4.73
CA ARG A 190 -10.47 -6.08 5.76
C ARG A 190 -11.75 -6.26 6.55
N LEU A 191 -11.65 -6.90 7.71
CA LEU A 191 -12.82 -7.33 8.49
C LEU A 191 -13.54 -6.17 9.19
N SER A 192 -12.86 -5.03 9.37
CA SER A 192 -13.45 -3.79 9.89
C SER A 192 -14.35 -3.06 8.88
N TRP A 193 -14.34 -3.50 7.62
CA TRP A 193 -15.16 -2.89 6.58
C TRP A 193 -16.55 -3.54 6.51
N SER A 194 -17.51 -2.82 5.91
CA SER A 194 -18.84 -3.37 5.66
C SER A 194 -18.79 -4.52 4.65
N LEU A 195 -18.75 -5.76 5.15
CA LEU A 195 -18.76 -6.98 4.36
C LEU A 195 -20.16 -7.61 4.35
N PRO A 196 -20.57 -8.27 3.27
CA PRO A 196 -21.82 -9.04 3.23
C PRO A 196 -21.62 -10.41 3.92
N ALA A 197 -21.38 -10.40 5.23
CA ALA A 197 -21.09 -11.57 6.05
C ALA A 197 -21.76 -11.43 7.42
N THR A 198 -22.04 -12.55 8.10
CA THR A 198 -22.55 -12.56 9.46
C THR A 198 -21.43 -12.25 10.47
N ALA A 199 -21.82 -11.89 11.70
CA ALA A 199 -20.84 -11.65 12.77
C ALA A 199 -19.99 -12.90 13.05
N GLU A 200 -20.62 -14.09 13.08
CA GLU A 200 -19.93 -15.36 13.30
C GLU A 200 -18.91 -15.66 12.19
N GLN A 201 -19.23 -15.35 10.93
CA GLN A 201 -18.29 -15.51 9.81
C GLN A 201 -17.09 -14.55 9.92
N ILE A 202 -17.34 -13.33 10.37
CA ILE A 202 -16.26 -12.33 10.59
C ILE A 202 -15.36 -12.76 11.74
N GLU A 203 -15.94 -13.22 12.86
CA GLU A 203 -15.18 -13.73 14.01
C GLU A 203 -14.35 -14.97 13.65
N ALA A 204 -14.92 -15.90 12.87
CA ALA A 204 -14.19 -17.07 12.39
C ALA A 204 -12.99 -16.70 11.51
N ALA A 205 -13.13 -15.70 10.63
CA ALA A 205 -12.03 -15.18 9.83
C ALA A 205 -10.97 -14.45 10.67
N ALA A 206 -11.39 -13.70 11.69
CA ALA A 206 -10.49 -13.02 12.61
C ALA A 206 -9.66 -14.02 13.44
N ALA A 207 -10.25 -15.10 13.90
CA ALA A 207 -9.57 -16.16 14.65
C ALA A 207 -8.46 -16.87 13.83
N GLN A 208 -8.55 -16.86 12.50
CA GLN A 208 -7.54 -17.44 11.61
C GLN A 208 -6.32 -16.53 11.38
N ARG A 209 -6.32 -15.31 11.90
CA ARG A 209 -5.21 -14.35 11.80
C ARG A 209 -4.18 -14.48 12.91
N GLY A 210 -4.48 -15.28 13.95
CA GLY A 210 -3.67 -15.49 15.15
C GLY A 210 -2.49 -16.41 14.96
#